data_6b6046a8e058ecbc143cd6ce69e75186
#
_entry.id   6b6046a8e058ecbc143cd6ce69e75186
#
_cell.length_a   1.000
_cell.length_b   1.000
_cell.length_c   1.000
_cell.angle_alpha   90.00
_cell.angle_beta   90.00
_cell.angle_gamma   90.00
#
_symmetry.space_group_name_H-M   'P 1'
#
loop_
_entity.id
_entity.type
_entity.pdbx_description
1 polymer ?
#
loop_
_entity_poly.entity_id
_entity_poly.type
_entity_poly.pdbx_seq_one_letter_code
_entity_poly.pdbx_strand_id
1 'polypeptide(L)'
;MKPSESLRVAGRPIAYYPKLAKPLGGVNAAILFGHFFYWNDKTQYELGIYRTAEEIEIETGLSVQEQRTARAKLRERGVLIETEKRIEHRIYYKLNLDAFDDLMLQHSGSEESXXXXXXXXXXXEMQYQQPRTSKSTFGE
;
A
#
# COMPACT_ATOMS: atom_id res chain seq x y z
N MET A 1 4.01 28.61 15.88
CA MET A 1 4.86 27.43 15.80
C MET A 1 5.37 27.26 14.39
N LYS A 2 6.63 26.90 14.24
CA LYS A 2 7.16 26.71 12.90
C LYS A 2 6.57 25.47 12.26
N PRO A 3 6.44 25.45 10.94
CA PRO A 3 5.88 24.26 10.27
C PRO A 3 6.60 22.96 10.62
N SER A 4 7.93 22.99 10.75
CA SER A 4 8.65 21.76 11.09
C SER A 4 8.30 21.27 12.49
N GLU A 5 8.06 22.19 13.41
CA GLU A 5 7.67 21.82 14.76
C GLU A 5 6.28 21.23 14.76
N SER A 6 5.38 21.84 13.99
CA SER A 6 4.03 21.30 13.86
C SER A 6 4.05 19.90 13.29
N LEU A 7 4.91 19.67 12.32
CA LEU A 7 5.00 18.35 11.71
C LEU A 7 5.46 17.31 12.72
N ARG A 8 6.44 17.67 13.56
CA ARG A 8 6.94 16.73 14.57
C ARG A 8 5.90 16.39 15.63
N VAL A 9 5.07 17.36 15.95
CA VAL A 9 4.12 17.17 17.03
C VAL A 9 2.83 16.51 16.54
N ALA A 10 2.31 16.95 15.42
CA ALA A 10 1.00 16.52 14.95
C ALA A 10 0.99 15.83 13.60
N GLY A 11 2.10 15.75 12.93
CA GLY A 11 2.13 15.11 11.63
C GLY A 11 1.83 13.63 11.74
N ARG A 12 1.20 13.08 10.71
CA ARG A 12 0.86 11.67 10.70
C ARG A 12 1.46 11.03 9.48
N PRO A 13 2.60 10.39 9.61
CA PRO A 13 3.18 9.71 8.47
C PRO A 13 2.39 8.46 8.12
N ILE A 14 2.48 8.04 6.89
CA ILE A 14 1.89 6.78 6.50
C ILE A 14 2.99 5.82 6.14
N ALA A 15 2.67 4.54 6.24
CA ALA A 15 3.65 3.53 5.94
C ALA A 15 3.85 3.40 4.43
N TYR A 16 5.06 3.17 4.04
CA TYR A 16 5.40 2.95 2.66
C TYR A 16 6.40 1.80 2.60
N TYR A 17 6.08 0.80 1.80
CA TYR A 17 6.93 -0.36 1.62
C TYR A 17 7.65 -0.25 0.29
N PRO A 18 8.90 0.16 0.26
CA PRO A 18 9.59 0.35 -1.03
C PRO A 18 9.63 -0.89 -1.92
N LYS A 19 9.68 -2.07 -1.30
CA LYS A 19 9.71 -3.29 -2.09
C LYS A 19 8.47 -3.49 -2.93
N LEU A 20 7.38 -2.85 -2.57
CA LEU A 20 6.12 -3.04 -3.30
C LEU A 20 6.03 -2.17 -4.53
N ALA A 21 6.90 -1.18 -4.67
CA ALA A 21 6.72 -0.22 -5.76
C ALA A 21 6.77 -0.89 -7.13
N LYS A 22 7.81 -1.67 -7.37
CA LYS A 22 7.95 -2.28 -8.67
C LYS A 22 6.84 -3.30 -8.97
N PRO A 23 6.56 -4.24 -8.09
CA PRO A 23 5.48 -5.20 -8.38
C PRO A 23 4.11 -4.56 -8.53
N LEU A 24 3.83 -3.49 -7.80
CA LEU A 24 2.51 -2.89 -7.85
C LEU A 24 2.37 -1.82 -8.93
N GLY A 25 3.44 -1.48 -9.60
CA GLY A 25 3.35 -0.57 -10.73
C GLY A 25 3.83 0.84 -10.46
N GLY A 26 4.44 1.09 -9.31
CA GLY A 26 5.01 2.39 -9.03
C GLY A 26 4.85 2.80 -7.59
N VAL A 27 5.48 3.91 -7.24
CA VAL A 27 5.48 4.40 -5.87
C VAL A 27 4.07 4.76 -5.42
N ASN A 28 3.31 5.44 -6.28
CA ASN A 28 1.96 5.86 -5.88
C ASN A 28 1.05 4.66 -5.65
N ALA A 29 1.18 3.62 -6.47
CA ALA A 29 0.40 2.41 -6.28
C ALA A 29 0.78 1.73 -4.97
N ALA A 30 2.06 1.73 -4.63
CA ALA A 30 2.50 1.15 -3.36
C ALA A 30 1.98 1.94 -2.17
N ILE A 31 1.96 3.26 -2.27
CA ILE A 31 1.42 4.10 -1.20
C ILE A 31 -0.07 3.82 -1.02
N LEU A 32 -0.80 3.78 -2.12
CA LEU A 32 -2.24 3.54 -2.03
C LEU A 32 -2.54 2.14 -1.51
N PHE A 33 -1.77 1.16 -1.94
CA PHE A 33 -1.93 -0.20 -1.42
C PHE A 33 -1.73 -0.21 0.10
N GLY A 34 -0.68 0.45 0.58
CA GLY A 34 -0.42 0.49 2.01
C GLY A 34 -1.55 1.12 2.80
N HIS A 35 -2.15 2.16 2.23
CA HIS A 35 -3.29 2.81 2.85
C HIS A 35 -4.48 1.86 2.94
N PHE A 36 -4.80 1.17 1.84
CA PHE A 36 -5.89 0.21 1.85
C PHE A 36 -5.58 -0.98 2.74
N PHE A 37 -4.32 -1.40 2.77
CA PHE A 37 -3.93 -2.54 3.59
C PHE A 37 -4.16 -2.24 5.08
N TYR A 38 -3.82 -1.02 5.48
CA TYR A 38 -4.05 -0.61 6.86
C TYR A 38 -5.52 -0.74 7.23
N TRP A 39 -6.40 -0.28 6.32
CA TRP A 39 -7.83 -0.31 6.61
C TRP A 39 -8.48 -1.65 6.36
N ASN A 40 -7.87 -2.49 5.54
CA ASN A 40 -8.48 -3.75 5.15
C ASN A 40 -8.79 -4.65 6.35
N ASP A 41 -7.90 -4.66 7.32
CA ASP A 41 -8.11 -5.47 8.50
C ASP A 41 -9.05 -4.83 9.50
N LYS A 42 -9.36 -3.57 9.32
CA LYS A 42 -10.18 -2.84 10.27
C LYS A 42 -11.64 -2.77 9.89
N THR A 43 -11.98 -3.23 8.70
CA THR A 43 -13.36 -3.20 8.29
C THR A 43 -13.96 -4.59 8.35
N GLN A 44 -15.24 -4.66 8.70
CA GLN A 44 -15.95 -5.91 8.73
C GLN A 44 -16.90 -6.03 7.55
N TYR A 45 -17.03 -4.99 6.76
CA TYR A 45 -17.98 -4.99 5.67
C TYR A 45 -17.41 -5.81 4.51
N GLU A 46 -18.24 -6.67 3.95
CA GLU A 46 -17.75 -7.59 2.93
C GLU A 46 -17.26 -6.89 1.67
N LEU A 47 -17.75 -5.69 1.38
CA LEU A 47 -17.29 -4.94 0.21
C LEU A 47 -16.02 -4.15 0.47
N GLY A 48 -15.59 -4.07 1.72
CA GLY A 48 -14.39 -3.35 2.06
C GLY A 48 -14.66 -1.99 2.66
N ILE A 49 -13.80 -1.03 2.39
CA ILE A 49 -13.93 0.27 3.00
C ILE A 49 -14.51 1.28 2.03
N TYR A 50 -15.11 2.30 2.60
CA TYR A 50 -15.60 3.43 1.84
C TYR A 50 -14.76 4.64 2.21
N ARG A 51 -14.12 5.24 1.22
CA ARG A 51 -13.35 6.46 1.40
C ARG A 51 -13.53 7.32 0.18
N THR A 52 -13.81 8.58 0.38
CA THR A 52 -13.91 9.49 -0.77
C THR A 52 -12.51 9.83 -1.28
N ALA A 53 -12.44 10.30 -2.51
CA ALA A 53 -11.16 10.71 -3.07
C ALA A 53 -10.53 11.82 -2.25
N GLU A 54 -11.36 12.72 -1.72
CA GLU A 54 -10.84 13.80 -0.89
C GLU A 54 -10.23 13.27 0.40
N GLU A 55 -10.88 12.29 1.01
CA GLU A 55 -10.33 11.69 2.22
C GLU A 55 -9.02 10.99 1.95
N ILE A 56 -8.95 10.26 0.83
CA ILE A 56 -7.71 9.57 0.49
C ILE A 56 -6.61 10.59 0.22
N GLU A 57 -6.94 11.70 -0.43
CA GLU A 57 -5.94 12.72 -0.69
C GLU A 57 -5.38 13.29 0.60
N ILE A 58 -6.25 13.56 1.55
CA ILE A 58 -5.81 14.08 2.84
C ILE A 58 -4.93 13.06 3.54
N GLU A 59 -5.31 11.80 3.47
CA GLU A 59 -4.61 10.75 4.22
C GLU A 59 -3.30 10.33 3.56
N THR A 60 -3.20 10.40 2.24
CA THR A 60 -2.01 9.91 1.54
C THR A 60 -1.22 10.98 0.82
N GLY A 61 -1.83 12.11 0.54
CA GLY A 61 -1.19 13.13 -0.27
C GLY A 61 -1.31 12.89 -1.76
N LEU A 62 -1.98 11.80 -2.19
CA LEU A 62 -2.13 11.54 -3.62
C LEU A 62 -3.30 12.34 -4.16
N SER A 63 -3.06 13.07 -5.24
CA SER A 63 -4.13 13.80 -5.89
C SER A 63 -5.17 12.83 -6.44
N VAL A 64 -6.34 13.35 -6.78
CA VAL A 64 -7.39 12.50 -7.33
C VAL A 64 -6.90 11.78 -8.59
N GLN A 65 -6.15 12.49 -9.43
CA GLN A 65 -5.63 11.86 -10.64
C GLN A 65 -4.58 10.80 -10.32
N GLU A 66 -3.72 11.08 -9.36
CA GLU A 66 -2.72 10.08 -8.95
C GLU A 66 -3.39 8.85 -8.37
N GLN A 67 -4.47 9.05 -7.62
CA GLN A 67 -5.23 7.93 -7.10
C GLN A 67 -5.83 7.10 -8.21
N ARG A 68 -6.39 7.77 -9.22
CA ARG A 68 -7.03 7.07 -10.33
C ARG A 68 -6.02 6.18 -11.05
N THR A 69 -4.84 6.73 -11.33
CA THR A 69 -3.79 5.98 -11.99
C THR A 69 -3.30 4.81 -11.11
N ALA A 70 -3.13 5.08 -9.83
CA ALA A 70 -2.67 4.04 -8.90
C ALA A 70 -3.70 2.92 -8.77
N ARG A 71 -4.98 3.29 -8.68
CA ARG A 71 -6.03 2.27 -8.60
C ARG A 71 -6.07 1.40 -9.85
N ALA A 72 -5.88 2.01 -11.01
CA ALA A 72 -5.87 1.23 -12.24
C ALA A 72 -4.76 0.19 -12.23
N LYS A 73 -3.60 0.56 -11.73
CA LYS A 73 -2.48 -0.37 -11.66
C LYS A 73 -2.77 -1.52 -10.68
N LEU A 74 -3.38 -1.20 -9.56
CA LEU A 74 -3.72 -2.23 -8.59
C LEU A 74 -4.81 -3.15 -9.13
N ARG A 75 -5.78 -2.60 -9.85
CA ARG A 75 -6.85 -3.42 -10.44
C ARG A 75 -6.29 -4.34 -11.53
N GLU A 76 -5.38 -3.82 -12.35
CA GLU A 76 -4.78 -4.64 -13.41
C GLU A 76 -4.09 -5.85 -12.85
N ARG A 77 -3.53 -5.72 -11.67
CA ARG A 77 -2.81 -6.81 -11.02
C ARG A 77 -3.72 -7.72 -10.21
N GLY A 78 -5.00 -7.39 -10.19
CA GLY A 78 -5.97 -8.18 -9.45
C GLY A 78 -5.94 -7.97 -7.95
N VAL A 79 -5.18 -6.98 -7.49
CA VAL A 79 -4.99 -6.76 -6.06
C VAL A 79 -6.10 -5.91 -5.46
N LEU A 80 -6.72 -5.05 -6.26
CA LEU A 80 -7.77 -4.16 -5.78
C LEU A 80 -9.10 -4.52 -6.39
N ILE A 81 -10.11 -4.65 -5.56
CA ILE A 81 -11.49 -4.89 -5.99
C ILE A 81 -12.29 -3.65 -5.66
N GLU A 82 -12.87 -3.03 -6.68
CA GLU A 82 -13.74 -1.87 -6.48
C GLU A 82 -15.17 -2.29 -6.71
N THR A 83 -16.03 -1.98 -5.79
CA THR A 83 -17.45 -2.27 -5.93
C THR A 83 -18.23 -0.98 -5.85
N GLU A 84 -18.97 -0.69 -6.90
CA GLU A 84 -19.76 0.52 -6.95
C GLU A 84 -21.18 0.23 -6.50
N LYS A 85 -21.66 0.98 -5.51
CA LYS A 85 -23.03 0.91 -5.05
C LYS A 85 -23.73 2.16 -5.58
N ARG A 86 -24.34 2.06 -6.72
CA ARG A 86 -24.85 3.22 -7.42
C ARG A 86 -25.91 3.97 -6.64
N ILE A 87 -26.78 3.25 -5.98
CA ILE A 87 -27.84 3.91 -5.22
C ILE A 87 -27.27 4.75 -4.11
N GLU A 88 -26.19 4.28 -3.48
CA GLU A 88 -25.54 5.02 -2.42
C GLU A 88 -24.55 6.04 -2.95
N HIS A 89 -24.22 6.00 -4.24
CA HIS A 89 -23.20 6.84 -4.84
C HIS A 89 -21.86 6.64 -4.15
N ARG A 90 -21.52 5.38 -3.91
CA ARG A 90 -20.27 5.04 -3.22
C ARG A 90 -19.51 3.98 -3.96
N ILE A 91 -18.18 4.05 -3.84
CA ILE A 91 -17.32 3.00 -4.32
C ILE A 91 -16.60 2.43 -3.10
N TYR A 92 -16.69 1.12 -2.95
CA TYR A 92 -16.03 0.43 -1.86
C TYR A 92 -14.76 -0.22 -2.37
N TYR A 93 -13.74 -0.27 -1.54
CA TYR A 93 -12.44 -0.80 -1.91
C TYR A 93 -12.06 -1.97 -1.02
N LYS A 94 -11.65 -3.05 -1.63
CA LYS A 94 -11.23 -4.23 -0.90
C LYS A 94 -9.99 -4.78 -1.55
N LEU A 95 -9.06 -5.29 -0.75
CA LEU A 95 -7.87 -5.90 -1.29
C LEU A 95 -8.06 -7.39 -1.46
N ASN A 96 -7.54 -7.92 -2.57
CA ASN A 96 -7.48 -9.34 -2.79
C ASN A 96 -6.07 -9.77 -2.38
N LEU A 97 -5.93 -10.24 -1.15
CA LEU A 97 -4.61 -10.55 -0.63
C LEU A 97 -4.05 -11.84 -1.22
N ASP A 98 -4.90 -12.76 -1.69
CA ASP A 98 -4.39 -13.93 -2.39
C ASP A 98 -3.70 -13.51 -3.68
N ALA A 99 -4.29 -12.58 -4.42
CA ALA A 99 -3.65 -12.08 -5.64
C ALA A 99 -2.37 -11.34 -5.30
N PHE A 100 -2.38 -10.58 -4.22
CA PHE A 100 -1.18 -9.88 -3.77
C PHE A 100 -0.08 -10.87 -3.43
N ASP A 101 -0.42 -11.92 -2.70
CA ASP A 101 0.58 -12.92 -2.31
C ASP A 101 1.17 -13.59 -3.54
N ASP A 102 0.33 -13.96 -4.51
CA ASP A 102 0.80 -14.57 -5.74
C ASP A 102 1.75 -13.64 -6.50
N LEU A 103 1.37 -12.37 -6.58
CA LEU A 103 2.20 -11.39 -7.27
C LEU A 103 3.56 -11.26 -6.60
N MET A 104 3.58 -11.20 -5.29
CA MET A 104 4.83 -11.04 -4.56
C MET A 104 5.70 -12.29 -4.67
N LEU A 105 5.09 -13.46 -4.69
CA LEU A 105 5.85 -14.68 -4.86
C LEU A 105 6.50 -14.74 -6.24
N GLN A 106 5.81 -14.29 -7.26
CA GLN A 106 6.37 -14.24 -8.59
C GLN A 106 7.59 -13.32 -8.63
N HIS A 107 7.49 -12.15 -8.00
CA HIS A 107 8.60 -11.21 -8.00
C HIS A 107 9.74 -11.69 -7.14
N SER A 108 9.42 -12.32 -6.04
CA SER A 108 10.44 -12.86 -5.15
C SER A 108 11.22 -13.96 -5.87
N GLY A 109 10.52 -14.82 -6.56
CA GLY A 109 11.16 -15.88 -7.32
C GLY A 109 12.08 -15.31 -8.38
N SER A 110 11.63 -14.27 -9.08
CA SER A 110 12.44 -13.63 -10.08
C SER A 110 13.67 -13.01 -9.45
N GLU A 111 13.52 -12.37 -8.35
CA GLU A 111 14.64 -11.76 -7.66
C GLU A 111 15.61 -12.82 -7.17
N GLU A 112 15.11 -13.91 -6.70
CA GLU A 112 15.97 -15.00 -6.25
C GLU A 112 16.75 -15.54 -7.43
N SER A 113 16.15 -15.71 -8.53
CA SER A 113 16.85 -16.17 -9.70
C SER A 113 18.00 -15.28 -10.10
N UNK A 114 17.54 -14.30 -10.06
CA UNK A 114 18.43 -13.34 -10.58
C UNK A 114 19.45 -12.92 -9.69
N UNK A 115 19.02 -13.03 -8.94
CA UNK A 115 19.89 -12.42 -8.03
C UNK A 115 20.37 -13.49 -7.10
N UNK A 116 20.42 -14.16 -7.64
CA UNK A 116 20.72 -15.13 -6.92
C UNK A 116 21.80 -14.89 -6.08
N UNK A 117 22.29 -14.35 -6.45
CA UNK A 117 23.34 -14.00 -5.80
C UNK A 117 23.15 -12.92 -4.86
N UNK A 118 22.49 -12.47 -5.30
CA UNK A 118 22.29 -11.28 -4.64
C UNK A 118 21.46 -11.45 -3.46
N UNK A 119 21.05 -12.30 -3.68
CA UNK A 119 20.18 -12.47 -2.72
C UNK A 119 20.76 -12.55 -1.39
N UNK A 120 21.54 -12.82 -1.51
CA UNK A 120 22.19 -12.92 -0.41
C UNK A 120 22.40 -11.71 0.33
N UNK A 121 22.42 -11.13 -0.41
CA UNK A 121 22.66 -9.90 0.02
C UNK A 121 21.54 -9.32 0.71
N UNK A 122 20.87 -9.68 0.21
CA UNK A 122 19.81 -9.14 0.64
C UNK A 122 19.47 -9.51 1.93
N UNK A 123 19.75 -10.30 1.93
CA UNK A 123 19.44 -10.76 3.06
C UNK A 123 20.09 -10.13 4.14
N UNK A 124 20.74 -9.78 3.75
CA UNK A 124 21.44 -9.21 4.64
C UNK A 124 20.87 -8.03 5.14
N GLU A 125 20.40 -7.55 4.39
CA GLU A 125 19.98 -6.47 4.78
C GLU A 125 18.75 -6.48 5.16
N MET A 126 18.28 -7.22 5.07
CA MET A 126 17.13 -7.05 5.36
C MET A 126 16.89 -7.05 6.58
N GLN A 127 17.54 -7.35 7.17
CA GLN A 127 17.17 -7.35 8.31
C GLN A 127 17.29 -6.23 8.91
N TYR A 128 17.72 -5.38 8.76
CA TYR A 128 17.71 -4.33 9.44
C TYR A 128 16.68 -3.65 9.70
N GLN A 129 16.35 -3.69 9.45
CA GLN A 129 15.48 -3.30 9.69
C GLN A 129 14.52 -3.45 10.14
N GLN A 130 14.59 -3.96 10.36
CA GLN A 130 13.56 -4.14 10.77
C GLN A 130 13.22 -3.91 11.56
N PRO A 131 13.57 -3.69 11.89
CA PRO A 131 13.07 -3.49 12.60
C PRO A 131 12.52 -3.15 13.21
N ARG A 132 12.61 -3.18 13.28
CA ARG A 132 11.91 -2.91 13.67
C ARG A 132 11.19 -2.42 13.82
N THR A 133 11.24 -2.29 13.56
CA THR A 133 10.45 -1.84 13.56
C THR A 133 9.73 -1.84 13.27
N SER A 134 10.06 -2.04 12.87
CA SER A 134 9.21 -1.95 12.34
C SER A 134 8.22 -2.42 12.44
N LYS A 135 7.91 -3.01 12.40
CA LYS A 135 6.84 -3.46 12.43
C LYS A 135 6.05 -2.89 13.25
N SER A 136 6.31 -2.56 13.96
CA SER A 136 5.42 -2.07 14.77
C SER A 136 4.88 -0.92 14.32
N THR A 137 5.39 -0.30 13.58
CA THR A 137 4.88 0.80 13.31
C THR A 137 3.71 0.70 12.73
N PHE A 138 3.38 0.06 11.98
CA PHE A 138 2.15 0.16 11.63
C PHE A 138 1.52 -0.87 11.81
N GLY A 139 1.76 -1.42 12.15
CA GLY A 139 0.98 -2.23 12.55
C GLY A 139 0.45 -1.83 13.60
N GLU A 140 0.77 -1.43 14.07
CA GLU A 140 0.24 -1.28 15.10
C GLU A 140 -0.39 -0.55 15.24
#